data_84b9e9e1a1ba5d47eee10584ac19b3e2
#
_entry.id   84b9e9e1a1ba5d47eee10584ac19b3e2
#
_cell.length_a   1.000
_cell.length_b   1.000
_cell.length_c   1.000
_cell.angle_alpha   90.00
_cell.angle_beta   90.00
_cell.angle_gamma   90.00
#
_symmetry.space_group_name_H-M   'P 1'
#
loop_
_entity.id
_entity.type
_entity.pdbx_description
1 polymer ?
#
loop_
_entity_poly.entity_id
_entity_poly.type
_entity_poly.pdbx_seq_one_letter_code
_entity_poly.pdbx_strand_id
1 'polypeptide(L)'
;MYGAIWKWLMAVGCLLIAVVGAPFVAKAVRTDVSRDFPVYNNHGKPDLAVDPKQFVNQMEIVDRLFDASSCELQEGSVGGTGYRRLLRFATALINGGDGDLVVGSPTDPNNPYHSVFVYSPCHMHYHISGFSDYKLLNLDRTVAAVGHKQAFCLEDLLKYTNDNKSSGYNCMSQGITTGWADLYFKQLSGQWIDITGVPEGDYIVHVEINAAHTFDEGSNRYPNVIEATIHVPDPRNKVTVDNSPAATD
;
A
#
# COMPACT_ATOMS: atom_id res chain seq x y z
N MET A 1 -25.29 13.34 -76.03
CA MET A 1 -25.16 11.96 -75.45
C MET A 1 -24.04 11.99 -74.42
N TYR A 2 -24.38 12.09 -73.15
CA TYR A 2 -23.41 12.24 -72.07
C TYR A 2 -23.40 10.98 -71.28
N GLY A 3 -22.22 10.29 -71.19
CA GLY A 3 -22.00 9.11 -70.38
C GLY A 3 -21.50 9.55 -69.02
N ALA A 4 -22.19 9.13 -67.94
CA ALA A 4 -21.79 9.35 -66.56
C ALA A 4 -20.87 8.24 -66.11
N ILE A 5 -19.67 8.63 -65.66
CA ILE A 5 -18.69 7.74 -65.05
C ILE A 5 -18.90 7.74 -63.54
N TRP A 6 -19.34 6.63 -62.94
CA TRP A 6 -19.44 6.43 -61.52
C TRP A 6 -18.06 6.02 -60.94
N LYS A 7 -17.51 6.87 -60.10
CA LYS A 7 -16.32 6.55 -59.28
C LYS A 7 -16.76 5.84 -58.01
N TRP A 8 -16.33 4.60 -57.83
CA TRP A 8 -16.42 3.88 -56.57
C TRP A 8 -15.31 4.36 -55.65
N LEU A 9 -15.67 5.02 -54.53
CA LEU A 9 -14.79 5.28 -53.42
C LEU A 9 -14.88 4.10 -52.48
N MET A 10 -13.83 3.28 -52.43
CA MET A 10 -13.65 2.28 -51.37
C MET A 10 -13.21 2.99 -50.09
N ALA A 11 -14.10 3.08 -49.11
CA ALA A 11 -13.75 3.50 -47.76
C ALA A 11 -13.12 2.31 -47.04
N VAL A 12 -11.80 2.35 -46.85
CA VAL A 12 -11.10 1.44 -45.97
C VAL A 12 -11.38 1.90 -44.54
N GLY A 13 -12.35 1.26 -43.91
CA GLY A 13 -12.61 1.44 -42.49
C GLY A 13 -11.48 0.78 -41.67
N CYS A 14 -10.59 1.58 -41.08
CA CYS A 14 -9.70 1.14 -40.04
C CYS A 14 -10.53 0.77 -38.79
N LEU A 15 -10.73 -0.52 -38.58
CA LEU A 15 -11.30 -1.04 -37.34
C LEU A 15 -10.23 -0.90 -36.23
N LEU A 16 -10.32 0.15 -35.43
CA LEU A 16 -9.56 0.27 -34.19
C LEU A 16 -10.15 -0.73 -33.20
N ILE A 17 -9.53 -1.91 -33.11
CA ILE A 17 -9.81 -2.83 -32.01
C ILE A 17 -9.16 -2.23 -30.77
N ALA A 18 -9.95 -1.57 -29.95
CA ALA A 18 -9.55 -1.23 -28.60
C ALA A 18 -9.43 -2.55 -27.82
N VAL A 19 -8.20 -2.99 -27.59
CA VAL A 19 -7.93 -4.07 -26.64
C VAL A 19 -8.22 -3.46 -25.27
N VAL A 20 -9.43 -3.65 -24.78
CA VAL A 20 -9.78 -3.39 -23.38
C VAL A 20 -9.08 -4.47 -22.60
N GLY A 21 -7.96 -4.13 -21.96
CA GLY A 21 -7.29 -5.04 -21.02
C GLY A 21 -8.31 -5.50 -19.97
N ALA A 22 -8.29 -6.79 -19.66
CA ALA A 22 -9.16 -7.31 -18.62
C ALA A 22 -8.95 -6.51 -17.31
N PRO A 23 -10.01 -6.14 -16.59
CA PRO A 23 -9.86 -5.39 -15.35
C PRO A 23 -9.02 -6.21 -14.36
N PHE A 24 -8.03 -5.56 -13.75
CA PHE A 24 -7.28 -6.12 -12.65
C PHE A 24 -8.24 -6.45 -11.49
N VAL A 25 -8.33 -7.71 -11.10
CA VAL A 25 -9.21 -8.15 -10.01
C VAL A 25 -8.35 -8.70 -8.88
N ALA A 26 -8.24 -7.94 -7.79
CA ALA A 26 -7.71 -8.43 -6.53
C ALA A 26 -8.84 -9.10 -5.72
N LYS A 27 -8.58 -10.27 -5.17
CA LYS A 27 -9.55 -10.99 -4.33
C LYS A 27 -8.92 -11.25 -2.96
N ALA A 28 -9.57 -10.78 -1.90
CA ALA A 28 -9.14 -11.07 -0.54
C ALA A 28 -9.23 -12.57 -0.23
N VAL A 29 -8.15 -13.14 0.28
CA VAL A 29 -8.05 -14.56 0.65
C VAL A 29 -8.60 -14.80 2.05
N ARG A 30 -8.55 -13.81 2.94
CA ARG A 30 -9.15 -13.82 4.27
C ARG A 30 -9.87 -12.51 4.54
N THR A 31 -11.14 -12.59 4.84
CA THR A 31 -12.00 -11.45 5.17
C THR A 31 -12.81 -11.71 6.44
N ASP A 32 -12.25 -12.40 7.42
CA ASP A 32 -12.93 -12.66 8.69
C ASP A 32 -12.96 -11.43 9.62
N VAL A 33 -12.32 -10.34 9.18
CA VAL A 33 -12.41 -9.07 9.90
C VAL A 33 -13.72 -8.40 9.54
N SER A 34 -14.61 -8.22 10.50
CA SER A 34 -15.90 -7.57 10.30
C SER A 34 -15.70 -6.18 9.68
N ARG A 35 -16.66 -5.76 8.85
CA ARG A 35 -16.61 -4.46 8.15
C ARG A 35 -16.59 -3.26 9.08
N ASP A 36 -17.04 -3.49 10.29
CA ASP A 36 -17.00 -2.54 11.38
C ASP A 36 -15.94 -3.03 12.35
N PHE A 37 -14.87 -2.26 12.54
CA PHE A 37 -13.83 -2.54 13.52
C PHE A 37 -14.28 -2.00 14.88
N PRO A 38 -15.22 -2.67 15.57
CA PRO A 38 -15.67 -2.19 16.88
C PRO A 38 -14.49 -2.30 17.85
N VAL A 39 -14.24 -1.21 18.54
CA VAL A 39 -13.31 -1.23 19.66
C VAL A 39 -13.80 -2.25 20.69
N TYR A 40 -12.90 -3.11 21.13
CA TYR A 40 -13.18 -4.10 22.14
C TYR A 40 -12.23 -3.95 23.35
N ASN A 41 -12.63 -4.54 24.48
CA ASN A 41 -11.79 -4.52 25.68
C ASN A 41 -10.54 -5.42 25.47
N ASN A 42 -9.40 -4.79 25.32
CA ASN A 42 -8.07 -5.39 25.18
C ASN A 42 -7.17 -5.06 26.38
N HIS A 43 -7.78 -4.81 27.53
CA HIS A 43 -7.09 -4.49 28.79
C HIS A 43 -6.19 -3.23 28.68
N GLY A 44 -6.66 -2.22 27.96
CA GLY A 44 -5.94 -0.97 27.75
C GLY A 44 -4.78 -1.07 26.74
N LYS A 45 -4.80 -2.09 25.88
CA LYS A 45 -3.81 -2.29 24.82
C LYS A 45 -4.38 -1.94 23.45
N PRO A 46 -3.55 -1.47 22.50
CA PRO A 46 -3.93 -1.40 21.10
C PRO A 46 -4.13 -2.80 20.51
N ASP A 47 -4.81 -2.88 19.39
CA ASP A 47 -4.89 -4.06 18.54
C ASP A 47 -5.01 -3.60 17.09
N LEU A 48 -3.98 -3.84 16.30
CA LEU A 48 -3.81 -3.27 14.99
C LEU A 48 -4.32 -4.23 13.91
N ALA A 49 -4.95 -3.66 12.88
CA ALA A 49 -5.39 -4.40 11.71
C ALA A 49 -5.29 -3.53 10.46
N VAL A 50 -5.28 -4.17 9.29
CA VAL A 50 -5.42 -3.48 7.99
C VAL A 50 -6.85 -3.61 7.50
N ASP A 51 -7.47 -2.50 7.06
CA ASP A 51 -8.81 -2.53 6.46
C ASP A 51 -8.81 -3.33 5.15
N PRO A 52 -9.53 -4.48 5.10
CA PRO A 52 -9.56 -5.33 3.91
C PRO A 52 -10.16 -4.65 2.69
N LYS A 53 -11.11 -3.72 2.88
CA LYS A 53 -11.75 -3.03 1.76
C LYS A 53 -10.81 -2.03 1.12
N GLN A 54 -10.09 -1.24 1.93
CA GLN A 54 -9.08 -0.31 1.41
C GLN A 54 -7.98 -1.09 0.70
N PHE A 55 -7.48 -2.16 1.30
CA PHE A 55 -6.44 -2.99 0.74
C PHE A 55 -6.82 -3.58 -0.63
N VAL A 56 -7.94 -4.33 -0.70
CA VAL A 56 -8.33 -5.04 -1.93
C VAL A 56 -8.80 -4.09 -3.04
N ASN A 57 -9.59 -3.05 -2.71
CA ASN A 57 -10.19 -2.18 -3.72
C ASN A 57 -9.22 -1.12 -4.26
N GLN A 58 -8.09 -0.91 -3.60
CA GLN A 58 -7.10 0.10 -3.99
C GLN A 58 -5.83 -0.49 -4.61
N MET A 59 -5.84 -1.79 -4.96
CA MET A 59 -4.71 -2.41 -5.66
C MET A 59 -4.70 -2.02 -7.13
N GLU A 60 -3.50 -1.75 -7.66
CA GLU A 60 -3.28 -1.52 -9.09
C GLU A 60 -1.86 -1.86 -9.51
N ILE A 61 -1.67 -2.19 -10.78
CA ILE A 61 -0.35 -2.37 -11.37
C ILE A 61 -0.11 -1.23 -12.36
N VAL A 62 1.01 -0.52 -12.19
CA VAL A 62 1.42 0.60 -13.03
C VAL A 62 2.90 0.52 -13.39
N ASP A 63 3.27 1.12 -14.53
CA ASP A 63 4.67 1.39 -14.85
C ASP A 63 5.00 2.84 -14.48
N ARG A 64 6.12 3.07 -13.78
CA ARG A 64 6.61 4.38 -13.41
C ARG A 64 8.10 4.54 -13.70
N LEU A 65 8.48 5.73 -14.15
CA LEU A 65 9.88 6.07 -14.45
C LEU A 65 10.58 6.59 -13.19
N PHE A 66 11.75 6.04 -12.89
CA PHE A 66 12.64 6.48 -11.82
C PHE A 66 14.01 6.85 -12.38
N ASP A 67 14.57 7.95 -11.93
CA ASP A 67 15.93 8.36 -12.24
C ASP A 67 16.87 8.15 -11.04
N ALA A 68 18.16 8.41 -11.25
CA ALA A 68 19.17 8.16 -10.23
C ALA A 68 19.07 9.09 -9.00
N SER A 69 18.31 10.18 -9.10
CA SER A 69 18.11 11.15 -8.02
C SER A 69 16.81 10.91 -7.22
N SER A 70 15.97 9.96 -7.67
CA SER A 70 14.70 9.67 -6.99
C SER A 70 14.92 9.17 -5.57
N CYS A 71 14.12 9.67 -4.64
CA CYS A 71 14.13 9.23 -3.23
C CYS A 71 13.89 7.73 -3.09
N GLU A 72 12.99 7.22 -3.89
CA GLU A 72 12.61 5.81 -3.89
C GLU A 72 13.78 4.88 -4.22
N LEU A 73 14.68 5.33 -5.11
CA LEU A 73 15.91 4.58 -5.40
C LEU A 73 16.90 4.67 -4.24
N GLN A 74 17.05 5.87 -3.64
CA GLN A 74 17.96 6.09 -2.51
C GLN A 74 17.51 5.31 -1.26
N GLU A 75 16.20 5.20 -1.03
CA GLU A 75 15.61 4.44 0.07
C GLU A 75 15.46 2.94 -0.25
N GLY A 76 15.81 2.51 -1.46
CA GLY A 76 15.71 1.11 -1.89
C GLY A 76 14.29 0.61 -2.11
N SER A 77 13.30 1.49 -2.25
CA SER A 77 11.91 1.10 -2.51
C SER A 77 11.63 0.71 -3.96
N VAL A 78 12.63 0.87 -4.84
CA VAL A 78 12.66 0.32 -6.20
C VAL A 78 14.04 -0.28 -6.50
N GLY A 79 14.08 -1.32 -7.32
CA GLY A 79 15.29 -2.09 -7.60
C GLY A 79 16.24 -1.46 -8.63
N GLY A 80 15.94 -0.26 -9.18
CA GLY A 80 16.82 0.40 -10.17
C GLY A 80 16.15 1.57 -10.88
N THR A 81 16.90 2.23 -11.75
CA THR A 81 16.43 3.31 -12.61
C THR A 81 15.66 2.79 -13.83
N GLY A 82 15.01 3.69 -14.56
CA GLY A 82 14.19 3.39 -15.72
C GLY A 82 12.74 3.10 -15.34
N TYR A 83 12.00 2.52 -16.28
CA TYR A 83 10.62 2.12 -15.98
C TYR A 83 10.62 0.90 -15.06
N ARG A 84 9.88 1.04 -13.93
CA ARG A 84 9.65 -0.03 -12.97
C ARG A 84 8.16 -0.36 -12.95
N ARG A 85 7.83 -1.64 -12.90
CA ARG A 85 6.47 -2.12 -12.73
C ARG A 85 6.16 -2.26 -11.25
N LEU A 86 5.17 -1.51 -10.79
CA LEU A 86 4.81 -1.41 -9.38
C LEU A 86 3.43 -2.03 -9.14
N LEU A 87 3.34 -2.89 -8.16
CA LEU A 87 2.07 -3.26 -7.55
C LEU A 87 1.82 -2.30 -6.39
N ARG A 88 0.93 -1.35 -6.58
CA ARG A 88 0.53 -0.35 -5.58
C ARG A 88 -0.74 -0.77 -4.86
N PHE A 89 -0.86 -0.42 -3.60
CA PHE A 89 -2.04 -0.69 -2.79
C PHE A 89 -2.15 0.33 -1.64
N ALA A 90 -3.37 0.55 -1.13
CA ALA A 90 -3.56 1.34 0.08
C ALA A 90 -3.60 0.45 1.31
N THR A 91 -3.13 0.99 2.44
CA THR A 91 -3.32 0.37 3.76
C THR A 91 -3.92 1.38 4.72
N ALA A 92 -5.02 1.03 5.37
CA ALA A 92 -5.55 1.75 6.52
C ALA A 92 -5.27 0.91 7.76
N LEU A 93 -4.38 1.40 8.62
CA LEU A 93 -3.93 0.72 9.83
C LEU A 93 -4.84 1.12 11.00
N ILE A 94 -5.79 0.27 11.34
CA ILE A 94 -6.83 0.57 12.35
C ILE A 94 -6.37 0.08 13.71
N ASN A 95 -6.62 0.89 14.76
CA ASN A 95 -6.52 0.44 16.14
C ASN A 95 -7.91 0.05 16.67
N GLY A 96 -8.18 -1.24 16.78
CA GLY A 96 -9.43 -1.83 17.30
C GLY A 96 -9.38 -2.20 18.78
N GLY A 97 -8.25 -2.03 19.47
CA GLY A 97 -8.13 -2.20 20.92
C GLY A 97 -8.69 -1.01 21.69
N ASP A 98 -8.85 -1.15 23.00
CA ASP A 98 -9.36 -0.07 23.90
C ASP A 98 -8.23 0.83 24.46
N GLY A 99 -6.97 0.54 24.16
CA GLY A 99 -5.81 1.39 24.41
C GLY A 99 -5.25 2.03 23.15
N ASP A 100 -4.67 3.21 23.29
CA ASP A 100 -3.96 3.86 22.19
C ASP A 100 -2.63 3.17 21.89
N LEU A 101 -2.24 3.09 20.61
CA LEU A 101 -0.85 2.84 20.27
C LEU A 101 -0.07 4.13 20.50
N VAL A 102 0.81 4.16 21.49
CA VAL A 102 1.62 5.32 21.83
C VAL A 102 3.08 5.04 21.46
N VAL A 103 3.57 5.65 20.38
CA VAL A 103 4.98 5.55 19.97
C VAL A 103 5.77 6.77 20.46
N GLY A 104 5.15 7.94 20.48
CA GLY A 104 5.69 9.16 21.05
C GLY A 104 6.54 9.99 20.10
N SER A 105 7.31 10.92 20.65
CA SER A 105 8.11 11.86 19.85
C SER A 105 9.41 11.21 19.36
N PRO A 106 9.71 11.30 18.05
CA PRO A 106 10.97 10.81 17.50
C PRO A 106 12.21 11.59 17.98
N THR A 107 12.03 12.80 18.46
CA THR A 107 13.13 13.67 18.92
C THR A 107 13.34 13.66 20.43
N ASP A 108 12.50 12.94 21.19
CA ASP A 108 12.70 12.79 22.64
C ASP A 108 13.70 11.66 22.92
N PRO A 109 14.89 11.97 23.44
CA PRO A 109 15.91 10.97 23.75
C PRO A 109 15.51 10.00 24.87
N ASN A 110 14.48 10.34 25.66
CA ASN A 110 13.96 9.49 26.73
C ASN A 110 12.78 8.62 26.25
N ASN A 111 12.37 8.74 24.98
CA ASN A 111 11.32 7.90 24.42
C ASN A 111 11.79 6.44 24.39
N PRO A 112 11.07 5.48 25.03
CA PRO A 112 11.44 4.06 25.03
C PRO A 112 11.52 3.46 23.63
N TYR A 113 10.82 4.05 22.66
CA TYR A 113 10.85 3.67 21.24
C TYR A 113 11.79 4.52 20.39
N HIS A 114 12.66 5.35 20.99
CA HIS A 114 13.55 6.24 20.21
C HIS A 114 14.36 5.50 19.13
N SER A 115 14.78 4.26 19.38
CA SER A 115 15.59 3.45 18.47
C SER A 115 14.84 2.95 17.21
N VAL A 116 13.52 2.99 17.18
CA VAL A 116 12.75 2.56 15.99
C VAL A 116 12.61 3.68 14.97
N PHE A 117 12.90 4.93 15.34
CA PHE A 117 12.78 6.06 14.44
C PHE A 117 13.99 6.22 13.54
N VAL A 118 13.75 6.38 12.25
CA VAL A 118 14.76 6.67 11.23
C VAL A 118 14.38 7.95 10.50
N TYR A 119 15.27 8.94 10.53
CA TYR A 119 15.03 10.18 9.78
C TYR A 119 15.21 9.94 8.28
N SER A 120 14.21 10.30 7.48
CA SER A 120 14.30 10.30 6.02
C SER A 120 14.67 11.70 5.52
N PRO A 121 15.87 11.91 4.97
CA PRO A 121 16.25 13.20 4.36
C PRO A 121 15.39 13.55 3.15
N CYS A 122 14.86 12.55 2.46
CA CYS A 122 14.00 12.71 1.29
C CYS A 122 12.62 13.26 1.65
N HIS A 123 12.06 12.78 2.75
CA HIS A 123 10.73 13.15 3.22
C HIS A 123 10.76 14.23 4.31
N MET A 124 11.96 14.53 4.88
CA MET A 124 12.20 15.53 5.93
C MET A 124 11.45 15.25 7.24
N HIS A 125 11.10 13.98 7.50
CA HIS A 125 10.50 13.57 8.76
C HIS A 125 11.00 12.18 9.21
N TYR A 126 10.55 11.73 10.37
CA TYR A 126 10.95 10.44 10.95
C TYR A 126 9.95 9.35 10.59
N HIS A 127 10.48 8.23 10.13
CA HIS A 127 9.75 6.99 9.91
C HIS A 127 9.97 6.01 11.06
N ILE A 128 9.03 5.07 11.26
CA ILE A 128 9.23 3.92 12.14
C ILE A 128 9.77 2.76 11.29
N SER A 129 10.97 2.29 11.60
CA SER A 129 11.60 1.20 10.88
C SER A 129 11.00 -0.16 11.25
N GLY A 130 10.78 -1.04 10.26
CA GLY A 130 10.35 -2.41 10.48
C GLY A 130 8.92 -2.57 11.00
N PHE A 131 8.08 -1.54 10.86
CA PHE A 131 6.69 -1.60 11.29
C PHE A 131 5.83 -2.49 10.39
N SER A 132 6.01 -2.41 9.09
CA SER A 132 5.27 -3.20 8.11
C SER A 132 6.21 -4.06 7.27
N ASP A 133 5.73 -5.24 6.86
CA ASP A 133 6.41 -6.15 5.94
C ASP A 133 5.51 -6.41 4.75
N TYR A 134 5.97 -6.05 3.55
CA TYR A 134 5.24 -6.21 2.29
C TYR A 134 5.94 -7.25 1.42
N LYS A 135 5.22 -8.28 1.03
CA LYS A 135 5.73 -9.35 0.16
C LYS A 135 4.76 -9.70 -0.95
N LEU A 136 5.32 -10.02 -2.11
CA LEU A 136 4.62 -10.80 -3.12
C LEU A 136 5.08 -12.25 -2.97
N LEU A 137 4.14 -13.16 -2.72
CA LEU A 137 4.43 -14.57 -2.55
C LEU A 137 3.90 -15.37 -3.73
N ASN A 138 4.64 -16.38 -4.13
CA ASN A 138 4.12 -17.45 -4.98
C ASN A 138 2.99 -18.19 -4.25
N LEU A 139 2.16 -18.95 -4.98
CA LEU A 139 1.07 -19.73 -4.37
C LEU A 139 1.58 -20.81 -3.41
N ASP A 140 2.82 -21.24 -3.53
CA ASP A 140 3.52 -22.14 -2.59
C ASP A 140 4.13 -21.40 -1.38
N ARG A 141 3.88 -20.08 -1.26
CA ARG A 141 4.32 -19.17 -0.22
C ARG A 141 5.82 -18.83 -0.22
N THR A 142 6.56 -19.22 -1.23
CA THR A 142 7.91 -18.69 -1.44
C THR A 142 7.87 -17.23 -1.89
N VAL A 143 8.87 -16.44 -1.53
CA VAL A 143 8.92 -15.01 -1.83
C VAL A 143 9.28 -14.79 -3.30
N ALA A 144 8.42 -14.09 -4.04
CA ALA A 144 8.65 -13.65 -5.41
C ALA A 144 9.24 -12.23 -5.49
N ALA A 145 8.77 -11.32 -4.65
CA ALA A 145 9.29 -9.95 -4.51
C ALA A 145 9.05 -9.42 -3.09
N VAL A 146 9.83 -8.41 -2.70
CA VAL A 146 9.72 -7.74 -1.38
C VAL A 146 9.49 -6.26 -1.60
N GLY A 147 8.55 -5.67 -0.84
CA GLY A 147 8.42 -4.23 -0.70
C GLY A 147 9.48 -3.71 0.28
N HIS A 148 10.16 -2.64 -0.08
CA HIS A 148 11.31 -2.16 0.69
C HIS A 148 10.99 -1.01 1.64
N LYS A 149 9.98 -0.20 1.35
CA LYS A 149 9.57 0.85 2.29
C LYS A 149 8.61 0.24 3.30
N GLN A 150 9.05 0.21 4.54
CA GLN A 150 8.34 -0.42 5.64
C GLN A 150 8.08 0.58 6.77
N ALA A 151 8.20 1.87 6.48
CA ALA A 151 8.22 2.88 7.49
C ALA A 151 7.55 4.17 7.04
N PHE A 152 6.58 4.59 7.80
CA PHE A 152 5.88 5.88 7.71
C PHE A 152 5.81 6.49 9.10
N CYS A 153 5.41 7.75 9.23
CA CYS A 153 5.01 8.24 10.54
C CYS A 153 3.60 7.73 10.85
N LEU A 154 3.37 7.28 12.08
CA LEU A 154 2.04 6.83 12.51
C LEU A 154 1.22 8.01 13.04
N GLU A 155 0.05 8.23 12.43
CA GLU A 155 -0.82 9.34 12.77
C GLU A 155 -2.33 9.02 12.60
N ASP A 156 -3.18 9.83 13.20
CA ASP A 156 -4.62 9.68 13.14
C ASP A 156 -5.21 10.40 11.94
N LEU A 157 -5.43 9.69 10.83
CA LEU A 157 -5.97 10.27 9.60
C LEU A 157 -7.46 9.96 9.37
N LEU A 158 -7.94 8.81 9.79
CA LEU A 158 -9.30 8.37 9.52
C LEU A 158 -9.95 7.78 10.77
N LYS A 159 -11.15 8.29 11.10
CA LYS A 159 -11.92 7.77 12.23
C LYS A 159 -12.86 6.65 11.79
N TYR A 160 -12.78 5.52 12.50
CA TYR A 160 -13.60 4.31 12.26
C TYR A 160 -14.75 4.15 13.26
N THR A 161 -14.72 4.85 14.39
CA THR A 161 -15.76 4.78 15.41
C THR A 161 -16.62 6.04 15.45
N ASN A 162 -17.86 5.90 15.97
CA ASN A 162 -18.79 7.02 16.16
C ASN A 162 -18.71 7.62 17.58
N ASP A 163 -17.67 7.30 18.35
CA ASP A 163 -17.43 7.90 19.66
C ASP A 163 -16.93 9.36 19.56
N ASN A 164 -16.74 10.01 20.70
CA ASN A 164 -16.29 11.40 20.79
C ASN A 164 -14.75 11.53 20.91
N LYS A 165 -13.97 10.46 20.73
CA LYS A 165 -12.52 10.56 20.78
C LYS A 165 -11.98 11.39 19.61
N SER A 166 -11.18 12.38 19.95
CA SER A 166 -10.45 13.20 18.97
C SER A 166 -9.17 12.49 18.53
N SER A 167 -8.61 12.89 17.38
CA SER A 167 -7.24 12.52 16.98
C SER A 167 -6.24 12.97 18.04
N GLY A 168 -5.27 12.12 18.35
CA GLY A 168 -4.25 12.37 19.36
C GLY A 168 -2.83 12.40 18.80
N TYR A 169 -2.60 11.80 17.61
CA TYR A 169 -1.29 11.54 17.07
C TYR A 169 -1.05 12.16 15.69
N ASN A 170 0.22 12.51 15.44
CA ASN A 170 0.74 13.08 14.20
C ASN A 170 2.23 12.75 14.07
N CYS A 171 2.91 13.15 13.00
CA CYS A 171 4.34 12.86 12.79
C CYS A 171 5.29 13.42 13.87
N MET A 172 4.86 14.41 14.67
CA MET A 172 5.67 14.96 15.79
C MET A 172 5.51 14.15 17.08
N SER A 173 4.38 13.48 17.26
CA SER A 173 4.08 12.57 18.37
C SER A 173 3.28 11.40 17.81
N GLN A 174 3.98 10.34 17.47
CA GLN A 174 3.43 9.25 16.67
C GLN A 174 2.63 8.26 17.49
N GLY A 175 1.63 7.66 16.85
CA GLY A 175 0.73 6.70 17.47
C GLY A 175 -0.56 6.54 16.67
N ILE A 176 -1.49 5.72 17.18
CA ILE A 176 -2.84 5.57 16.63
C ILE A 176 -3.84 5.52 17.79
N THR A 177 -4.73 6.49 17.85
CA THR A 177 -5.80 6.54 18.86
C THR A 177 -6.75 5.34 18.67
N THR A 178 -7.24 4.80 19.76
CA THR A 178 -8.32 3.81 19.78
C THR A 178 -9.48 4.21 18.85
N GLY A 179 -9.84 3.34 17.90
CA GLY A 179 -10.91 3.58 16.93
C GLY A 179 -10.56 4.51 15.79
N TRP A 180 -9.30 4.90 15.66
CA TRP A 180 -8.75 5.63 14.53
C TRP A 180 -7.88 4.74 13.66
N ALA A 181 -7.55 5.22 12.48
CA ALA A 181 -6.62 4.59 11.56
C ALA A 181 -5.66 5.59 10.96
N ASP A 182 -4.47 5.11 10.71
CA ASP A 182 -3.52 5.73 9.81
C ASP A 182 -3.76 5.23 8.38
N LEU A 183 -3.75 6.12 7.40
CA LEU A 183 -4.15 5.81 6.02
C LEU A 183 -3.04 6.12 5.04
N TYR A 184 -2.44 5.06 4.50
CA TYR A 184 -1.44 5.14 3.43
C TYR A 184 -2.11 4.93 2.07
N PHE A 185 -2.21 6.01 1.31
CA PHE A 185 -2.75 5.96 -0.05
C PHE A 185 -1.78 5.25 -1.00
N LYS A 186 -2.31 4.54 -1.99
CA LYS A 186 -1.51 3.84 -3.00
C LYS A 186 -0.57 4.74 -3.83
N GLN A 187 -0.77 6.07 -3.80
CA GLN A 187 0.06 7.06 -4.48
C GLN A 187 1.27 7.51 -3.66
N LEU A 188 1.32 7.19 -2.37
CA LEU A 188 2.45 7.56 -1.52
C LEU A 188 3.73 6.88 -2.00
N SER A 189 4.84 7.62 -1.88
CA SER A 189 6.16 7.11 -2.22
C SER A 189 6.49 5.85 -1.41
N GLY A 190 6.79 4.76 -2.10
CA GLY A 190 7.11 3.47 -1.48
C GLY A 190 5.92 2.60 -1.06
N GLN A 191 4.67 3.05 -1.24
CA GLN A 191 3.47 2.26 -0.95
C GLN A 191 3.19 1.23 -2.06
N TRP A 192 4.17 0.36 -2.31
CA TRP A 192 4.16 -0.64 -3.39
C TRP A 192 5.14 -1.78 -3.17
N ILE A 193 5.02 -2.78 -4.01
CA ILE A 193 6.05 -3.80 -4.27
C ILE A 193 6.54 -3.59 -5.69
N ASP A 194 7.86 -3.45 -5.89
CA ASP A 194 8.47 -3.45 -7.22
C ASP A 194 8.45 -4.87 -7.78
N ILE A 195 7.57 -5.09 -8.75
CA ILE A 195 7.37 -6.38 -9.42
C ILE A 195 8.01 -6.45 -10.80
N THR A 196 8.99 -5.57 -11.07
CA THR A 196 9.71 -5.57 -12.33
C THR A 196 10.43 -6.90 -12.53
N GLY A 197 10.12 -7.58 -13.63
CA GLY A 197 10.69 -8.89 -13.95
C GLY A 197 9.99 -10.09 -13.27
N VAL A 198 8.98 -9.85 -12.47
CA VAL A 198 8.11 -10.94 -11.96
C VAL A 198 7.34 -11.52 -13.15
N PRO A 199 7.36 -12.86 -13.36
CA PRO A 199 6.64 -13.51 -14.44
C PRO A 199 5.12 -13.33 -14.35
N GLU A 200 4.42 -13.49 -15.47
CA GLU A 200 2.96 -13.62 -15.48
C GLU A 200 2.51 -14.79 -14.60
N GLY A 201 1.47 -14.55 -13.80
CA GLY A 201 0.92 -15.60 -12.93
C GLY A 201 0.09 -15.05 -11.78
N ASP A 202 -0.44 -15.98 -10.98
CA ASP A 202 -1.19 -15.68 -9.78
C ASP A 202 -0.25 -15.68 -8.56
N TYR A 203 -0.40 -14.65 -7.74
CA TYR A 203 0.44 -14.41 -6.56
C TYR A 203 -0.42 -13.98 -5.37
N ILE A 204 0.18 -14.05 -4.18
CA ILE A 204 -0.41 -13.54 -2.95
C ILE A 204 0.33 -12.25 -2.57
N VAL A 205 -0.40 -11.14 -2.45
CA VAL A 205 0.10 -9.92 -1.78
C VAL A 205 -0.07 -10.15 -0.29
N HIS A 206 1.01 -10.13 0.43
CA HIS A 206 1.08 -10.31 1.87
C HIS A 206 1.53 -9.01 2.53
N VAL A 207 0.75 -8.52 3.48
CA VAL A 207 1.09 -7.37 4.32
C VAL A 207 0.97 -7.80 5.76
N GLU A 208 2.04 -7.61 6.52
CA GLU A 208 2.09 -7.82 7.97
C GLU A 208 2.49 -6.52 8.65
N ILE A 209 1.70 -6.08 9.63
CA ILE A 209 1.99 -4.90 10.46
C ILE A 209 2.48 -5.33 11.82
N ASN A 210 3.31 -4.49 12.46
CA ASN A 210 4.00 -4.81 13.71
C ASN A 210 4.75 -6.17 13.65
N ALA A 211 5.29 -6.51 12.47
CA ALA A 211 5.90 -7.80 12.16
C ALA A 211 7.05 -8.17 13.12
N ALA A 212 7.78 -7.17 13.62
CA ALA A 212 8.82 -7.35 14.63
C ALA A 212 8.29 -7.48 16.06
N HIS A 213 6.97 -7.41 16.28
CA HIS A 213 6.33 -7.38 17.60
C HIS A 213 6.92 -6.31 18.53
N THR A 214 7.27 -5.16 17.96
CA THR A 214 7.86 -4.02 18.70
C THR A 214 6.86 -3.43 19.69
N PHE A 215 5.59 -3.42 19.32
CA PHE A 215 4.50 -2.87 20.11
C PHE A 215 3.67 -4.01 20.71
N ASP A 216 3.36 -3.89 22.00
CA ASP A 216 2.55 -4.86 22.72
C ASP A 216 1.05 -4.61 22.43
N GLU A 217 0.45 -5.53 21.68
CA GLU A 217 -0.95 -5.48 21.26
C GLU A 217 -1.89 -6.32 22.14
N GLY A 218 -1.39 -6.84 23.25
CA GLY A 218 -2.21 -7.63 24.18
C GLY A 218 -2.72 -8.95 23.59
N SER A 219 -4.06 -9.12 23.53
CA SER A 219 -4.67 -10.37 23.06
C SER A 219 -4.67 -10.54 21.54
N ASN A 220 -4.42 -9.49 20.79
CA ASN A 220 -4.34 -9.48 19.34
C ASN A 220 -5.53 -10.21 18.66
N ARG A 221 -6.75 -9.69 18.88
CA ARG A 221 -7.99 -10.25 18.33
C ARG A 221 -8.08 -10.04 16.82
N TYR A 222 -7.61 -8.89 16.34
CA TYR A 222 -7.52 -8.59 14.93
C TYR A 222 -6.18 -9.08 14.36
N PRO A 223 -6.17 -9.73 13.18
CA PRO A 223 -4.92 -10.23 12.62
C PRO A 223 -4.05 -9.09 12.10
N ASN A 224 -2.77 -9.11 12.45
CA ASN A 224 -1.76 -8.20 11.89
C ASN A 224 -1.44 -8.48 10.43
N VAL A 225 -1.88 -9.63 9.91
CA VAL A 225 -1.62 -10.07 8.53
C VAL A 225 -2.87 -9.95 7.69
N ILE A 226 -2.72 -9.33 6.51
CA ILE A 226 -3.72 -9.35 5.46
C ILE A 226 -3.12 -9.89 4.16
N GLU A 227 -3.92 -10.66 3.42
CA GLU A 227 -3.50 -11.24 2.15
C GLU A 227 -4.59 -11.08 1.08
N ALA A 228 -4.15 -10.93 -0.16
CA ALA A 228 -5.03 -10.95 -1.32
C ALA A 228 -4.35 -11.68 -2.49
N THR A 229 -5.10 -12.47 -3.24
CA THR A 229 -4.62 -13.05 -4.49
C THR A 229 -4.78 -12.05 -5.62
N ILE A 230 -3.72 -11.90 -6.43
CA ILE A 230 -3.70 -11.05 -7.61
C ILE A 230 -3.17 -11.83 -8.82
N HIS A 231 -3.51 -11.35 -10.00
CA HIS A 231 -2.88 -11.78 -11.25
C HIS A 231 -1.87 -10.74 -11.72
N VAL A 232 -0.59 -11.10 -11.81
CA VAL A 232 0.45 -10.28 -12.43
C VAL A 232 0.38 -10.52 -13.94
N PRO A 233 0.15 -9.49 -14.78
CA PRO A 233 0.06 -9.66 -16.22
C PRO A 233 1.44 -9.90 -16.84
N ASP A 234 1.45 -10.48 -18.03
CA ASP A 234 2.68 -10.63 -18.84
C ASP A 234 3.47 -9.31 -18.85
N PRO A 235 4.78 -9.33 -18.55
CA PRO A 235 5.63 -8.13 -18.57
C PRO A 235 5.60 -7.36 -19.91
N ARG A 236 5.29 -8.03 -21.02
CA ARG A 236 5.13 -7.42 -22.35
C ARG A 236 3.81 -6.65 -22.52
N ASN A 237 2.83 -6.92 -21.69
CA ASN A 237 1.55 -6.23 -21.72
C ASN A 237 1.71 -4.81 -21.17
N LYS A 238 1.16 -3.83 -21.88
CA LYS A 238 1.14 -2.45 -21.42
C LYS A 238 0.19 -2.34 -20.22
N VAL A 239 0.68 -1.70 -19.17
CA VAL A 239 -0.14 -1.24 -18.03
C VAL A 239 -0.18 0.29 -18.06
N THR A 240 -0.98 0.89 -17.19
CA THR A 240 -1.04 2.35 -17.04
C THR A 240 0.35 2.88 -16.67
N VAL A 241 0.79 3.93 -17.39
CA VAL A 241 2.01 4.65 -17.02
C VAL A 241 1.64 5.76 -16.04
N ASP A 242 2.20 5.70 -14.85
CA ASP A 242 2.02 6.74 -13.84
C ASP A 242 3.09 7.82 -14.01
N ASN A 243 2.65 8.98 -14.49
CA ASN A 243 3.50 10.18 -14.64
C ASN A 243 3.26 11.21 -13.51
N SER A 244 2.49 10.85 -12.48
CA SER A 244 2.24 11.74 -11.35
C SER A 244 3.53 11.96 -10.54
N PRO A 245 3.77 13.15 -9.97
CA PRO A 245 4.79 13.29 -8.96
C PRO A 245 4.49 12.34 -7.80
N ALA A 246 5.54 11.83 -7.15
CA ALA A 246 5.32 11.05 -5.94
C ALA A 246 4.60 11.91 -4.90
N ALA A 247 3.52 11.40 -4.34
CA ALA A 247 2.96 12.00 -3.14
C ALA A 247 3.94 11.72 -2.00
N THR A 248 4.24 12.75 -1.22
CA THR A 248 4.95 12.64 0.06
C THR A 248 3.93 12.73 1.17
N ASP A 249 4.19 12.05 2.27
CA ASP A 249 3.40 12.10 3.50
C ASP A 249 3.43 13.51 4.08
#